data_05740e0a7b00d9ba2d4f0a31e289d8b8
#
_entry.id   05740e0a7b00d9ba2d4f0a31e289d8b8
#
_cell.length_a   1.000
_cell.length_b   1.000
_cell.length_c   1.000
_cell.angle_alpha   90.00
_cell.angle_beta   90.00
_cell.angle_gamma   90.00
#
_symmetry.space_group_name_H-M   'P 1'
#
loop_
_entity.id
_entity.type
_entity.pdbx_description
1 polymer ?
#
loop_
_entity_poly.entity_id
_entity_poly.type
_entity_poly.pdbx_seq_one_letter_code
_entity_poly.pdbx_strand_id
1 'polypeptide(L)'
;IDIGTGDGYFVRHSAAKTPDRLVIGIDACRGNLCDNSRKAPQNALFVIANALSLPGELTNLADRVTINFPWGSLLSGLLTGDAALISGLFRIMRLQASLEISLNGGALAEQGWSLEEGAERIFRVLKESGLRLNRPPMPLAARELHSYPSTWAKRLAFGRDPHGKFLQGHKN
;
A
#
# COMPACT_ATOMS: atom_id res chain seq x y z
N ILE A 1 -0.73 0.59 -9.13
CA ILE A 1 -0.19 -0.67 -8.58
C ILE A 1 -0.43 -0.67 -7.08
N ASP A 2 -0.94 -1.78 -6.54
CA ASP A 2 -1.17 -2.00 -5.10
C ASP A 2 -0.16 -3.03 -4.57
N ILE A 3 0.70 -2.63 -3.65
CA ILE A 3 1.78 -3.45 -3.09
C ILE A 3 1.35 -4.04 -1.75
N GLY A 4 1.49 -5.36 -1.59
CA GLY A 4 0.96 -6.09 -0.44
C GLY A 4 -0.56 -6.14 -0.49
N THR A 5 -1.12 -6.44 -1.67
CA THR A 5 -2.57 -6.36 -1.90
C THR A 5 -3.40 -7.36 -1.09
N GLY A 6 -2.77 -8.29 -0.40
CA GLY A 6 -3.43 -9.30 0.41
C GLY A 6 -4.38 -10.15 -0.43
N ASP A 7 -5.67 -10.16 -0.10
CA ASP A 7 -6.69 -10.92 -0.82
C ASP A 7 -7.06 -10.35 -2.21
N GLY A 8 -6.52 -9.18 -2.57
CA GLY A 8 -6.77 -8.52 -3.86
C GLY A 8 -8.14 -7.86 -3.99
N TYR A 9 -8.91 -7.75 -2.90
CA TYR A 9 -10.23 -7.09 -2.94
C TYR A 9 -10.14 -5.63 -3.36
N PHE A 10 -9.12 -4.89 -2.89
CA PHE A 10 -8.88 -3.50 -3.27
C PHE A 10 -8.64 -3.36 -4.79
N VAL A 11 -7.81 -4.22 -5.36
CA VAL A 11 -7.49 -4.23 -6.79
C VAL A 11 -8.75 -4.50 -7.63
N ARG A 12 -9.49 -5.55 -7.27
CA ARG A 12 -10.75 -5.90 -7.96
C ARG A 12 -11.76 -4.74 -7.93
N HIS A 13 -11.94 -4.11 -6.77
CA HIS A 13 -12.86 -2.99 -6.59
C HIS A 13 -12.41 -1.76 -7.38
N SER A 14 -11.11 -1.44 -7.32
CA SER A 14 -10.54 -0.30 -8.04
C SER A 14 -10.64 -0.48 -9.55
N ALA A 15 -10.31 -1.66 -10.07
CA ALA A 15 -10.41 -1.98 -11.49
C ALA A 15 -11.85 -1.86 -12.02
N ALA A 16 -12.83 -2.34 -11.24
CA ALA A 16 -14.24 -2.21 -11.61
C ALA A 16 -14.72 -0.75 -11.67
N LYS A 17 -14.12 0.14 -10.88
CA LYS A 17 -14.44 1.58 -10.88
C LYS A 17 -13.70 2.40 -11.95
N THR A 18 -12.61 1.87 -12.46
CA THR A 18 -11.76 2.57 -13.46
C THR A 18 -11.49 1.65 -14.64
N PRO A 19 -12.48 1.39 -15.51
CA PRO A 19 -12.37 0.40 -16.59
C PRO A 19 -11.33 0.77 -17.66
N ASP A 20 -10.98 2.04 -17.75
CA ASP A 20 -9.95 2.61 -18.63
C ASP A 20 -8.51 2.47 -18.11
N ARG A 21 -8.33 1.94 -16.90
CA ARG A 21 -7.03 1.81 -16.25
C ARG A 21 -6.71 0.35 -15.94
N LEU A 22 -5.47 -0.05 -16.17
CA LEU A 22 -4.94 -1.31 -15.66
C LEU A 22 -4.62 -1.17 -14.17
N VAL A 23 -5.19 -2.05 -13.35
CA VAL A 23 -4.89 -2.11 -11.91
C VAL A 23 -4.15 -3.39 -11.61
N ILE A 24 -2.95 -3.27 -11.01
CA ILE A 24 -2.08 -4.41 -10.71
C ILE A 24 -1.97 -4.58 -9.20
N GLY A 25 -2.29 -5.76 -8.69
CA GLY A 25 -2.07 -6.15 -7.30
C GLY A 25 -0.87 -7.07 -7.16
N ILE A 26 0.01 -6.78 -6.20
CA ILE A 26 1.22 -7.55 -5.93
C ILE A 26 1.16 -8.07 -4.49
N ASP A 27 1.33 -9.38 -4.33
CA ASP A 27 1.45 -10.02 -3.01
C ASP A 27 2.42 -11.22 -3.10
N ALA A 28 3.17 -11.45 -2.02
CA ALA A 28 4.10 -12.58 -1.96
C ALA A 28 3.36 -13.91 -1.75
N CYS A 29 2.16 -13.89 -1.18
CA CYS A 29 1.39 -15.08 -0.87
C CYS A 29 0.38 -15.40 -1.97
N ARG A 30 0.68 -16.40 -2.79
CA ARG A 30 -0.21 -16.89 -3.85
C ARG A 30 -1.62 -17.23 -3.32
N GLY A 31 -1.70 -17.84 -2.14
CA GLY A 31 -2.99 -18.27 -1.56
C GLY A 31 -3.96 -17.11 -1.33
N ASN A 32 -3.45 -15.94 -1.00
CA ASN A 32 -4.27 -14.76 -0.77
C ASN A 32 -4.99 -14.28 -2.05
N LEU A 33 -4.36 -14.43 -3.21
CA LEU A 33 -4.83 -13.87 -4.48
C LEU A 33 -5.87 -14.73 -5.20
N CYS A 34 -5.99 -16.02 -4.87
CA CYS A 34 -6.74 -17.00 -5.66
C CYS A 34 -8.21 -16.65 -5.90
N ASP A 35 -8.92 -16.20 -4.88
CA ASP A 35 -10.38 -16.01 -4.98
C ASP A 35 -10.76 -14.73 -5.73
N ASN A 36 -10.06 -13.64 -5.47
CA ASN A 36 -10.34 -12.36 -6.12
C ASN A 36 -9.79 -12.28 -7.54
N SER A 37 -8.68 -12.99 -7.86
CA SER A 37 -8.17 -13.05 -9.23
C SER A 37 -9.14 -13.71 -10.20
N ARG A 38 -9.86 -14.76 -9.77
CA ARG A 38 -10.87 -15.45 -10.60
C ARG A 38 -12.11 -14.60 -10.90
N LYS A 39 -12.40 -13.63 -10.05
CA LYS A 39 -13.59 -12.75 -10.11
C LYS A 39 -13.26 -11.34 -10.58
N ALA A 40 -12.01 -11.10 -10.97
CA ALA A 40 -11.52 -9.79 -11.31
C ALA A 40 -11.97 -9.37 -12.72
N PRO A 41 -12.22 -8.08 -12.96
CA PRO A 41 -12.46 -7.57 -14.30
C PRO A 41 -11.18 -7.69 -15.16
N GLN A 42 -11.33 -7.61 -16.49
CA GLN A 42 -10.23 -7.82 -17.47
C GLN A 42 -9.06 -6.82 -17.30
N ASN A 43 -9.32 -5.65 -16.72
CA ASN A 43 -8.32 -4.62 -16.44
C ASN A 43 -7.66 -4.78 -15.06
N ALA A 44 -7.79 -5.94 -14.41
CA ALA A 44 -7.08 -6.28 -13.18
C ALA A 44 -6.06 -7.38 -13.42
N LEU A 45 -4.83 -7.18 -12.94
CA LEU A 45 -3.74 -8.16 -12.99
C LEU A 45 -3.25 -8.45 -11.59
N PHE A 46 -2.96 -9.73 -11.28
CA PHE A 46 -2.39 -10.15 -10.00
C PHE A 46 -1.02 -10.80 -10.23
N VAL A 47 -0.03 -10.30 -9.51
CA VAL A 47 1.36 -10.72 -9.62
C VAL A 47 1.83 -11.27 -8.28
N ILE A 48 2.39 -12.48 -8.29
CA ILE A 48 3.02 -13.08 -7.11
C ILE A 48 4.46 -12.61 -7.08
N ALA A 49 4.79 -11.66 -6.19
CA ALA A 49 6.15 -11.17 -6.02
C ALA A 49 6.35 -10.59 -4.61
N ASN A 50 7.60 -10.61 -4.16
CA ASN A 50 8.00 -9.97 -2.93
C ASN A 50 8.19 -8.46 -3.18
N ALA A 51 7.67 -7.62 -2.29
CA ALA A 51 7.83 -6.16 -2.37
C ALA A 51 9.30 -5.71 -2.30
N LEU A 52 10.17 -6.49 -1.66
CA LEU A 52 11.63 -6.26 -1.61
C LEU A 52 12.35 -6.64 -2.92
N SER A 53 11.65 -7.31 -3.85
CA SER A 53 12.21 -7.75 -5.14
C SER A 53 11.14 -7.67 -6.22
N LEU A 54 10.70 -6.45 -6.54
CA LEU A 54 9.68 -6.22 -7.55
C LEU A 54 10.19 -6.58 -8.95
N PRO A 55 9.34 -7.18 -9.82
CA PRO A 55 9.71 -7.52 -11.20
C PRO A 55 10.20 -6.30 -12.01
N GLY A 56 11.19 -6.53 -12.86
CA GLY A 56 11.76 -5.48 -13.72
C GLY A 56 10.78 -4.93 -14.74
N GLU A 57 9.83 -5.75 -15.17
CA GLU A 57 8.76 -5.44 -16.11
C GLU A 57 7.83 -4.32 -15.62
N LEU A 58 7.82 -4.04 -14.32
CA LEU A 58 7.03 -2.96 -13.72
C LEU A 58 7.73 -1.60 -13.75
N THR A 59 8.95 -1.52 -14.27
CA THR A 59 9.74 -0.28 -14.29
C THR A 59 9.00 0.85 -15.04
N ASN A 60 8.85 2.01 -14.38
CA ASN A 60 8.16 3.19 -14.91
C ASN A 60 6.72 2.90 -15.42
N LEU A 61 6.01 1.99 -14.77
CA LEU A 61 4.66 1.62 -15.19
C LEU A 61 3.57 2.32 -14.37
N ALA A 62 3.82 2.60 -13.10
CA ALA A 62 2.79 3.09 -12.19
C ALA A 62 2.63 4.61 -12.22
N ASP A 63 1.41 5.09 -12.47
CA ASP A 63 1.00 6.47 -12.21
C ASP A 63 0.59 6.67 -10.76
N ARG A 64 0.17 5.58 -10.11
CA ARG A 64 -0.21 5.53 -8.69
C ARG A 64 0.23 4.22 -8.06
N VAL A 65 0.89 4.31 -6.92
CA VAL A 65 1.23 3.17 -6.07
C VAL A 65 0.46 3.29 -4.76
N THR A 66 -0.16 2.20 -4.32
CA THR A 66 -0.85 2.12 -3.03
C THR A 66 -0.22 1.03 -2.17
N ILE A 67 -0.16 1.27 -0.86
CA ILE A 67 0.21 0.29 0.16
C ILE A 67 -0.84 0.38 1.26
N ASN A 68 -1.72 -0.62 1.32
CA ASN A 68 -2.89 -0.58 2.17
C ASN A 68 -2.73 -1.49 3.38
N PHE A 69 -2.53 -0.89 4.56
CA PHE A 69 -2.42 -1.59 5.84
C PHE A 69 -1.34 -2.67 5.82
N PRO A 70 -0.08 -2.29 5.49
CA PRO A 70 1.03 -3.23 5.38
C PRO A 70 1.28 -3.96 6.70
N TRP A 71 1.77 -5.21 6.56
CA TRP A 71 2.12 -6.08 7.67
C TRP A 71 3.49 -6.73 7.43
N GLY A 72 4.08 -7.34 8.47
CA GLY A 72 5.29 -8.15 8.35
C GLY A 72 6.46 -7.42 7.69
N SER A 73 7.12 -8.07 6.72
CA SER A 73 8.32 -7.55 6.06
C SER A 73 8.10 -6.26 5.28
N LEU A 74 6.91 -6.06 4.70
CA LEU A 74 6.59 -4.82 3.99
C LEU A 74 6.53 -3.62 4.97
N LEU A 75 5.86 -3.78 6.10
CA LEU A 75 5.82 -2.74 7.14
C LEU A 75 7.20 -2.49 7.74
N SER A 76 7.93 -3.56 8.09
CA SER A 76 9.30 -3.46 8.60
C SER A 76 10.21 -2.73 7.63
N GLY A 77 10.14 -3.05 6.33
CA GLY A 77 10.92 -2.37 5.29
C GLY A 77 10.62 -0.88 5.16
N LEU A 78 9.34 -0.48 5.31
CA LEU A 78 8.96 0.95 5.35
C LEU A 78 9.51 1.66 6.59
N LEU A 79 9.46 1.02 7.75
CA LEU A 79 9.96 1.59 9.02
C LEU A 79 11.49 1.74 9.04
N THR A 80 12.20 0.76 8.51
CA THR A 80 13.67 0.75 8.48
C THR A 80 14.26 1.55 7.32
N GLY A 81 13.47 1.80 6.27
CA GLY A 81 13.97 2.37 5.02
C GLY A 81 14.77 1.35 4.21
N ASP A 82 14.29 0.10 4.14
CA ASP A 82 14.95 -0.95 3.38
C ASP A 82 15.26 -0.49 1.95
N ALA A 83 16.53 -0.53 1.57
CA ALA A 83 17.00 0.02 0.30
C ALA A 83 16.39 -0.69 -0.91
N ALA A 84 16.15 -2.01 -0.82
CA ALA A 84 15.57 -2.78 -1.92
C ALA A 84 14.09 -2.42 -2.09
N LEU A 85 13.34 -2.28 -0.98
CA LEU A 85 11.95 -1.82 -1.02
C LEU A 85 11.85 -0.41 -1.60
N ILE A 86 12.58 0.54 -1.04
CA ILE A 86 12.51 1.95 -1.43
C ILE A 86 12.91 2.13 -2.91
N SER A 87 14.05 1.57 -3.32
CA SER A 87 14.49 1.63 -4.72
C SER A 87 13.49 0.94 -5.66
N GLY A 88 12.89 -0.17 -5.23
CA GLY A 88 11.85 -0.88 -5.96
C GLY A 88 10.61 -0.02 -6.18
N LEU A 89 10.11 0.65 -5.13
CA LEU A 89 8.98 1.58 -5.22
C LEU A 89 9.27 2.72 -6.20
N PHE A 90 10.43 3.38 -6.07
CA PHE A 90 10.82 4.44 -6.99
C PHE A 90 10.96 3.96 -8.44
N ARG A 91 11.51 2.75 -8.65
CA ARG A 91 11.70 2.19 -9.98
C ARG A 91 10.40 1.93 -10.72
N ILE A 92 9.36 1.44 -10.04
CA ILE A 92 8.05 1.17 -10.68
C ILE A 92 7.24 2.43 -10.93
N MET A 93 7.46 3.52 -10.18
CA MET A 93 6.75 4.78 -10.31
C MET A 93 7.26 5.59 -11.51
N ARG A 94 6.34 6.17 -12.28
CA ARG A 94 6.65 7.22 -13.26
C ARG A 94 6.99 8.54 -12.56
N LEU A 95 7.54 9.49 -13.30
CA LEU A 95 7.66 10.87 -12.82
C LEU A 95 6.26 11.41 -12.49
N GLN A 96 6.15 12.15 -11.40
CA GLN A 96 4.89 12.68 -10.86
C GLN A 96 3.88 11.63 -10.38
N ALA A 97 4.22 10.33 -10.41
CA ALA A 97 3.36 9.30 -9.85
C ALA A 97 3.13 9.50 -8.35
N SER A 98 1.93 9.18 -7.88
CA SER A 98 1.59 9.23 -6.45
C SER A 98 1.94 7.93 -5.72
N LEU A 99 2.44 8.06 -4.49
CA LEU A 99 2.51 6.98 -3.50
C LEU A 99 1.54 7.30 -2.36
N GLU A 100 0.67 6.35 -2.05
CA GLU A 100 -0.33 6.45 -0.99
C GLU A 100 -0.17 5.27 -0.04
N ILE A 101 -0.08 5.55 1.27
CA ILE A 101 0.08 4.53 2.30
C ILE A 101 -0.97 4.72 3.38
N SER A 102 -1.72 3.67 3.66
CA SER A 102 -2.65 3.59 4.79
C SER A 102 -2.06 2.68 5.87
N LEU A 103 -1.97 3.18 7.10
CA LEU A 103 -1.38 2.48 8.24
C LEU A 103 -2.44 2.21 9.31
N ASN A 104 -2.23 1.17 10.10
CA ASN A 104 -3.04 0.87 11.30
C ASN A 104 -2.16 0.67 12.53
N GLY A 105 -2.74 0.96 13.71
CA GLY A 105 -2.03 0.87 14.99
C GLY A 105 -1.64 -0.56 15.36
N GLY A 106 -2.48 -1.55 15.07
CA GLY A 106 -2.20 -2.95 15.44
C GLY A 106 -0.95 -3.51 14.79
N ALA A 107 -0.77 -3.29 13.46
CA ALA A 107 0.42 -3.74 12.76
C ALA A 107 1.70 -3.03 13.25
N LEU A 108 1.60 -1.73 13.55
CA LEU A 108 2.70 -0.95 14.09
C LEU A 108 3.06 -1.37 15.51
N ALA A 109 2.07 -1.66 16.37
CA ALA A 109 2.29 -2.13 17.73
C ALA A 109 3.04 -3.48 17.77
N GLU A 110 2.78 -4.39 16.84
CA GLU A 110 3.54 -5.64 16.69
C GLU A 110 5.01 -5.41 16.32
N GLN A 111 5.32 -4.27 15.71
CA GLN A 111 6.69 -3.84 15.40
C GLN A 111 7.29 -2.95 16.50
N GLY A 112 6.60 -2.78 17.63
CA GLY A 112 7.04 -1.95 18.77
C GLY A 112 6.85 -0.44 18.58
N TRP A 113 5.95 -0.01 17.68
CA TRP A 113 5.68 1.40 17.38
C TRP A 113 4.24 1.78 17.73
N SER A 114 4.05 2.99 18.27
CA SER A 114 2.72 3.60 18.26
C SER A 114 2.31 4.00 16.84
N LEU A 115 1.02 4.24 16.62
CA LEU A 115 0.51 4.67 15.31
C LEU A 115 1.14 6.00 14.87
N GLU A 116 1.28 6.94 15.79
CA GLU A 116 1.86 8.26 15.56
C GLU A 116 3.35 8.15 15.22
N GLU A 117 4.13 7.50 16.05
CA GLU A 117 5.58 7.38 15.88
C GLU A 117 5.93 6.59 14.62
N GLY A 118 5.23 5.48 14.37
CA GLY A 118 5.45 4.66 13.17
C GLY A 118 5.10 5.41 11.88
N ALA A 119 3.99 6.14 11.87
CA ALA A 119 3.61 6.96 10.72
C ALA A 119 4.61 8.09 10.45
N GLU A 120 5.07 8.79 11.49
CA GLU A 120 6.07 9.84 11.39
C GLU A 120 7.45 9.27 10.97
N ARG A 121 7.80 8.08 11.45
CA ARG A 121 9.02 7.39 11.03
C ARG A 121 9.00 7.08 9.53
N ILE A 122 7.92 6.49 9.02
CA ILE A 122 7.75 6.18 7.59
C ILE A 122 7.77 7.47 6.76
N PHE A 123 7.10 8.52 7.23
CA PHE A 123 7.09 9.82 6.58
C PHE A 123 8.52 10.35 6.38
N ARG A 124 9.35 10.33 7.43
CA ARG A 124 10.76 10.77 7.36
C ARG A 124 11.57 9.92 6.40
N VAL A 125 11.47 8.60 6.46
CA VAL A 125 12.16 7.67 5.56
C VAL A 125 11.86 7.99 4.11
N LEU A 126 10.58 8.14 3.75
CA LEU A 126 10.17 8.42 2.38
C LEU A 126 10.64 9.81 1.91
N LYS A 127 10.59 10.80 2.78
CA LYS A 127 11.06 12.16 2.48
C LYS A 127 12.57 12.20 2.26
N GLU A 128 13.34 11.55 3.11
CA GLU A 128 14.80 11.43 3.00
C GLU A 128 15.22 10.64 1.74
N SER A 129 14.37 9.71 1.31
CA SER A 129 14.56 8.95 0.06
C SER A 129 14.21 9.73 -1.21
N GLY A 130 13.74 10.99 -1.09
CA GLY A 130 13.48 11.86 -2.23
C GLY A 130 12.01 11.93 -2.67
N LEU A 131 11.07 11.32 -1.93
CA LEU A 131 9.65 11.48 -2.21
C LEU A 131 9.17 12.86 -1.75
N ARG A 132 8.43 13.57 -2.59
CA ARG A 132 7.82 14.84 -2.24
C ARG A 132 6.54 14.60 -1.43
N LEU A 133 6.64 14.78 -0.13
CA LEU A 133 5.54 14.69 0.82
C LEU A 133 5.07 16.08 1.20
N ASN A 134 3.87 16.46 0.80
CA ASN A 134 3.36 17.83 0.96
C ASN A 134 2.67 18.04 2.31
N ARG A 135 2.30 16.98 3.00
CA ARG A 135 1.57 17.02 4.28
C ARG A 135 2.09 15.95 5.23
N PRO A 136 2.09 16.21 6.56
CA PRO A 136 2.36 15.18 7.55
C PRO A 136 1.30 14.04 7.49
N PRO A 137 1.54 12.90 8.17
CA PRO A 137 0.57 11.81 8.23
C PRO A 137 -0.79 12.29 8.75
N MET A 138 -1.84 12.05 7.97
CA MET A 138 -3.21 12.47 8.29
C MET A 138 -3.98 11.34 8.99
N PRO A 139 -4.85 11.63 9.98
CA PRO A 139 -5.69 10.62 10.58
C PRO A 139 -6.70 10.06 9.56
N LEU A 140 -6.90 8.75 9.59
CA LEU A 140 -8.03 8.06 8.95
C LEU A 140 -9.11 7.83 10.00
N ALA A 141 -10.27 8.45 9.82
CA ALA A 141 -11.39 8.27 10.73
C ALA A 141 -12.11 6.92 10.50
N ALA A 142 -12.80 6.42 11.51
CA ALA A 142 -13.55 5.16 11.44
C ALA A 142 -14.49 5.09 10.23
N ARG A 143 -15.19 6.19 9.90
CA ARG A 143 -16.08 6.29 8.73
C ARG A 143 -15.35 6.05 7.40
N GLU A 144 -14.08 6.50 7.29
CA GLU A 144 -13.27 6.33 6.10
C GLU A 144 -12.81 4.87 5.98
N LEU A 145 -12.44 4.24 7.10
CA LEU A 145 -12.12 2.83 7.16
C LEU A 145 -13.32 1.95 6.77
N HIS A 146 -14.55 2.30 7.19
CA HIS A 146 -15.77 1.58 6.81
C HIS A 146 -16.00 1.59 5.29
N SER A 147 -15.75 2.71 4.64
CA SER A 147 -15.94 2.88 3.20
C SER A 147 -14.75 2.42 2.37
N TYR A 148 -13.61 2.16 3.01
CA TYR A 148 -12.39 1.76 2.33
C TYR A 148 -12.55 0.37 1.70
N PRO A 149 -12.22 0.21 0.41
CA PRO A 149 -12.43 -1.06 -0.31
C PRO A 149 -11.31 -2.07 -0.01
N SER A 150 -11.14 -2.42 1.25
CA SER A 150 -10.17 -3.41 1.71
C SER A 150 -10.80 -4.27 2.82
N THR A 151 -10.54 -5.56 2.78
CA THR A 151 -10.98 -6.50 3.82
C THR A 151 -10.36 -6.15 5.18
N TRP A 152 -9.11 -5.71 5.20
CA TRP A 152 -8.43 -5.25 6.41
C TRP A 152 -9.03 -3.96 6.96
N ALA A 153 -9.33 -2.97 6.11
CA ALA A 153 -9.97 -1.74 6.56
C ALA A 153 -11.31 -2.00 7.24
N LYS A 154 -12.12 -2.91 6.68
CA LYS A 154 -13.39 -3.33 7.30
C LYS A 154 -13.18 -3.99 8.66
N ARG A 155 -12.20 -4.89 8.79
CA ARG A 155 -11.86 -5.51 10.08
C ARG A 155 -11.40 -4.48 11.11
N LEU A 156 -10.59 -3.48 10.70
CA LEU A 156 -10.16 -2.38 11.56
C LEU A 156 -11.32 -1.50 12.00
N ALA A 157 -12.21 -1.13 11.07
CA ALA A 157 -13.37 -0.29 11.38
C ALA A 157 -14.32 -0.90 12.42
N PHE A 158 -14.40 -2.23 12.49
CA PHE A 158 -15.19 -2.97 13.49
C PHE A 158 -14.34 -3.50 14.66
N GLY A 159 -13.02 -3.25 14.65
CA GLY A 159 -12.08 -3.70 15.67
C GLY A 159 -12.03 -2.81 16.90
N ARG A 160 -11.14 -3.17 17.84
CA ARG A 160 -10.95 -2.41 19.10
C ARG A 160 -10.24 -1.07 18.90
N ASP A 161 -9.50 -0.91 17.80
CA ASP A 161 -8.78 0.33 17.48
C ASP A 161 -9.07 0.74 16.02
N PRO A 162 -10.18 1.48 15.78
CA PRO A 162 -10.61 1.91 14.46
C PRO A 162 -9.85 3.15 13.96
N HIS A 163 -8.57 3.29 14.31
CA HIS A 163 -7.75 4.43 13.92
C HIS A 163 -6.69 4.02 12.90
N GLY A 164 -6.43 4.91 11.98
CA GLY A 164 -5.37 4.76 10.98
C GLY A 164 -4.71 6.08 10.66
N LYS A 165 -3.60 6.00 9.93
CA LYS A 165 -2.92 7.16 9.35
C LYS A 165 -2.78 6.97 7.84
N PHE A 166 -2.87 8.08 7.13
CA PHE A 166 -2.71 8.15 5.69
C PHE A 166 -1.54 9.07 5.34
N LEU A 167 -0.68 8.60 4.45
CA LEU A 167 0.44 9.33 3.89
C LEU A 167 0.29 9.41 2.38
N GLN A 168 0.62 10.55 1.80
CA GLN A 168 0.63 10.75 0.36
C GLN A 168 1.83 11.57 -0.07
N GLY A 169 2.50 11.09 -1.11
CA GLY A 169 3.61 11.79 -1.74
C GLY A 169 3.68 11.54 -3.24
N HIS A 170 4.59 12.24 -3.91
CA HIS A 170 4.82 12.14 -5.34
C HIS A 170 6.30 11.93 -5.62
N LYS A 171 6.58 11.14 -6.66
CA LYS A 171 7.94 11.02 -7.20
C LYS A 171 8.26 12.27 -8.02
N ASN A 172 9.38 12.92 -7.73
CA ASN A 172 9.89 14.05 -8.52
C ASN A 172 10.45 13.59 -9.85
#